data_8210596cd351276455ead630b8c09c00
#
_entry.id   8210596cd351276455ead630b8c09c00
#
_cell.length_a   1.000
_cell.length_b   1.000
_cell.length_c   1.000
_cell.angle_alpha   90.00
_cell.angle_beta   90.00
_cell.angle_gamma   90.00
#
_symmetry.space_group_name_H-M   'P 1'
#
loop_
_entity.id
_entity.type
_entity.pdbx_description
1 polymer ?
#
loop_
_entity_poly.entity_id
_entity_poly.type
_entity_poly.pdbx_seq_one_letter_code
_entity_poly.pdbx_strand_id
1 'polypeptide(L)'
;MAGAQDGSFHGDEDCQMPITLDRVREIFKGLEGGDGSAFFDHVADDVDWTVMGTHPLAGHYQNKTAFIAGTFAKLGQVLPNGAQLRAEHLIVKDDQAVVELHSFATAKNGMRFDNRYCWVVYFRNGLIVRVRAYLDSAMVTRLFQENPIPGTESRN
;
A
#
# COMPACT_ATOMS: atom_id res chain seq x y z
N MET A 1 10.47 33.46 28.73
CA MET A 1 10.91 34.05 27.55
C MET A 1 11.39 33.07 26.53
N ALA A 2 12.49 32.49 26.74
CA ALA A 2 13.06 31.62 25.73
C ALA A 2 12.12 30.50 25.36
N GLY A 3 11.39 30.04 26.30
CA GLY A 3 10.52 28.91 26.00
C GLY A 3 9.43 29.21 25.02
N ALA A 4 9.09 30.45 24.93
CA ALA A 4 8.00 30.79 24.02
C ALA A 4 8.43 30.62 22.58
N GLN A 5 9.66 30.90 22.30
CA GLN A 5 10.09 30.75 20.94
C GLN A 5 10.18 29.32 20.55
N ASP A 6 10.62 28.54 21.45
CA ASP A 6 10.72 27.14 21.14
C ASP A 6 9.38 26.56 20.86
N GLY A 7 8.41 26.97 21.61
CA GLY A 7 7.08 26.49 21.36
C GLY A 7 6.59 26.88 19.99
N SER A 8 6.95 28.05 19.53
CA SER A 8 6.45 28.46 18.24
C SER A 8 7.10 27.67 17.12
N PHE A 9 8.35 27.29 17.29
CA PHE A 9 8.96 26.47 16.26
C PHE A 9 8.28 25.16 16.12
N HIS A 10 8.14 24.49 17.21
CA HIS A 10 7.52 23.19 17.17
C HIS A 10 6.05 23.32 16.81
N GLY A 11 5.50 24.47 17.02
CA GLY A 11 4.12 24.69 16.69
C GLY A 11 3.82 24.47 15.23
N ASP A 12 4.76 24.76 14.36
CA ASP A 12 4.51 24.55 12.95
C ASP A 12 4.25 23.12 12.62
N GLU A 13 5.09 22.23 13.13
CA GLU A 13 4.88 20.83 12.90
C GLU A 13 3.73 20.29 13.71
N ASP A 14 3.61 20.81 14.91
CA ASP A 14 2.54 20.35 15.78
C ASP A 14 1.18 20.82 15.29
N CYS A 15 1.15 21.85 14.47
CA CYS A 15 -0.12 22.33 13.94
C CYS A 15 -0.69 21.39 12.91
N GLN A 16 0.10 20.45 12.43
CA GLN A 16 -0.46 19.46 11.56
C GLN A 16 -1.46 18.63 12.31
N MET A 17 -2.63 18.50 11.74
CA MET A 17 -3.62 17.66 12.35
C MET A 17 -3.19 16.22 12.24
N PRO A 18 -3.31 15.43 13.29
CA PRO A 18 -3.09 13.99 13.18
C PRO A 18 -4.04 13.43 12.13
N ILE A 19 -3.61 12.38 11.47
CA ILE A 19 -4.49 11.73 10.50
C ILE A 19 -5.69 11.15 11.24
N THR A 20 -6.86 11.23 10.65
CA THR A 20 -8.08 10.72 11.27
C THR A 20 -8.51 9.42 10.63
N LEU A 21 -9.30 8.66 11.37
CA LEU A 21 -9.83 7.39 10.88
C LEU A 21 -10.64 7.62 9.58
N ASP A 22 -11.48 8.66 9.58
CA ASP A 22 -12.28 8.94 8.39
C ASP A 22 -11.42 9.29 7.20
N ARG A 23 -10.34 10.03 7.43
CA ARG A 23 -9.45 10.41 6.34
C ARG A 23 -8.73 9.19 5.77
N VAL A 24 -8.26 8.30 6.64
CA VAL A 24 -7.61 7.08 6.18
C VAL A 24 -8.59 6.23 5.38
N ARG A 25 -9.82 6.10 5.87
CA ARG A 25 -10.83 5.33 5.16
C ARG A 25 -11.07 5.91 3.77
N GLU A 26 -11.14 7.23 3.69
CA GLU A 26 -11.37 7.90 2.41
C GLU A 26 -10.23 7.67 1.44
N ILE A 27 -9.00 7.78 1.93
CA ILE A 27 -7.82 7.56 1.09
C ILE A 27 -7.81 6.14 0.55
N PHE A 28 -8.11 5.16 1.39
CA PHE A 28 -8.04 3.76 0.99
C PHE A 28 -9.16 3.34 0.06
N LYS A 29 -10.24 4.11 -0.03
CA LYS A 29 -11.25 3.82 -1.04
C LYS A 29 -10.69 3.91 -2.45
N GLY A 30 -9.62 4.65 -2.63
CA GLY A 30 -8.97 4.74 -3.94
C GLY A 30 -8.41 3.43 -4.45
N LEU A 31 -8.28 2.41 -3.59
CA LEU A 31 -7.78 1.11 -4.01
C LEU A 31 -8.88 0.18 -4.53
N GLU A 32 -10.13 0.55 -4.40
CA GLU A 32 -11.21 -0.36 -4.75
C GLU A 32 -11.42 -0.46 -6.27
N GLY A 33 -10.92 0.50 -7.02
CA GLY A 33 -11.12 0.54 -8.46
C GLY A 33 -10.15 -0.30 -9.27
N GLY A 34 -9.06 -0.77 -8.67
CA GLY A 34 -8.14 -1.68 -9.34
C GLY A 34 -6.83 -1.07 -9.80
N ASP A 35 -6.79 0.16 -10.29
CA ASP A 35 -5.52 0.76 -10.70
C ASP A 35 -4.86 1.56 -9.59
N GLY A 36 -5.62 1.91 -8.56
CA GLY A 36 -5.07 2.58 -7.40
C GLY A 36 -4.66 4.02 -7.58
N SER A 37 -4.90 4.62 -8.74
CA SER A 37 -4.38 5.96 -9.00
C SER A 37 -4.84 6.98 -7.95
N ALA A 38 -6.10 6.94 -7.57
CA ALA A 38 -6.62 7.88 -6.58
C ALA A 38 -5.93 7.70 -5.23
N PHE A 39 -5.63 6.45 -4.87
CA PHE A 39 -4.90 6.19 -3.63
C PHE A 39 -3.47 6.73 -3.72
N PHE A 40 -2.79 6.47 -4.83
CA PHE A 40 -1.38 6.86 -4.95
C PHE A 40 -1.19 8.37 -5.01
N ASP A 41 -2.24 9.14 -5.28
CA ASP A 41 -2.17 10.58 -5.16
C ASP A 41 -1.87 11.01 -3.72
N HIS A 42 -2.13 10.15 -2.75
CA HIS A 42 -1.88 10.44 -1.34
C HIS A 42 -0.62 9.76 -0.83
N VAL A 43 0.23 9.27 -1.72
CA VAL A 43 1.48 8.61 -1.37
C VAL A 43 2.63 9.51 -1.80
N ALA A 44 3.60 9.73 -0.91
CA ALA A 44 4.75 10.55 -1.23
C ALA A 44 5.59 9.89 -2.32
N ASP A 45 6.20 10.72 -3.18
CA ASP A 45 7.04 10.19 -4.27
C ASP A 45 8.20 9.37 -3.74
N ASP A 46 8.75 9.75 -2.59
CA ASP A 46 9.90 9.06 -1.98
C ASP A 46 9.47 8.10 -0.89
N VAL A 47 8.28 7.54 -0.98
CA VAL A 47 7.76 6.62 0.02
C VAL A 47 8.72 5.44 0.23
N ASP A 48 8.83 5.01 1.48
CA ASP A 48 9.61 3.84 1.85
C ASP A 48 8.63 2.69 2.06
N TRP A 49 8.57 1.77 1.12
CA TRP A 49 7.55 0.72 1.13
C TRP A 49 8.20 -0.65 1.14
N THR A 50 7.98 -1.41 2.19
CA THR A 50 8.48 -2.78 2.28
C THR A 50 7.31 -3.75 2.17
N VAL A 51 7.40 -4.66 1.21
CA VAL A 51 6.45 -5.76 1.08
C VAL A 51 7.11 -6.97 1.66
N MET A 52 6.54 -7.47 2.74
CA MET A 52 7.11 -8.57 3.50
C MET A 52 6.84 -9.91 2.83
N GLY A 53 7.72 -10.87 3.10
CA GLY A 53 7.53 -12.23 2.63
C GLY A 53 8.56 -12.66 1.64
N THR A 54 8.33 -13.83 1.05
CA THR A 54 9.27 -14.44 0.11
C THR A 54 8.58 -14.73 -1.23
N HIS A 55 7.59 -13.93 -1.58
CA HIS A 55 6.84 -14.09 -2.82
C HIS A 55 7.36 -13.12 -3.88
N PRO A 56 6.89 -13.25 -5.14
CA PRO A 56 7.43 -12.44 -6.24
C PRO A 56 7.29 -10.92 -6.09
N LEU A 57 6.37 -10.45 -5.26
CA LEU A 57 6.19 -9.02 -5.08
C LEU A 57 6.93 -8.49 -3.85
N ALA A 58 7.56 -9.36 -3.07
CA ALA A 58 8.25 -8.95 -1.86
C ALA A 58 9.47 -8.12 -2.19
N GLY A 59 9.80 -7.18 -1.31
CA GLY A 59 10.98 -6.36 -1.49
C GLY A 59 10.86 -5.03 -0.79
N HIS A 60 11.94 -4.27 -0.84
CA HIS A 60 12.00 -2.94 -0.27
C HIS A 60 12.05 -1.94 -1.42
N TYR A 61 10.99 -1.18 -1.56
CA TYR A 61 10.85 -0.20 -2.63
C TYR A 61 11.04 1.19 -2.03
N GLN A 62 11.95 1.96 -2.59
CA GLN A 62 12.37 3.22 -1.99
C GLN A 62 11.73 4.45 -2.63
N ASN A 63 10.81 4.25 -3.54
CA ASN A 63 10.02 5.35 -4.09
C ASN A 63 8.74 4.79 -4.69
N LYS A 64 7.80 5.70 -4.93
CA LYS A 64 6.47 5.32 -5.42
C LYS A 64 6.53 4.65 -6.80
N THR A 65 7.31 5.20 -7.69
CA THR A 65 7.41 4.65 -9.05
C THR A 65 7.91 3.21 -9.02
N ALA A 66 8.96 2.95 -8.23
CA ALA A 66 9.50 1.60 -8.11
C ALA A 66 8.49 0.64 -7.51
N PHE A 67 7.75 1.10 -6.49
CA PHE A 67 6.76 0.26 -5.86
C PHE A 67 5.65 -0.13 -6.84
N ILE A 68 5.10 0.85 -7.55
CA ILE A 68 4.02 0.57 -8.49
C ILE A 68 4.50 -0.37 -9.59
N ALA A 69 5.68 -0.11 -10.14
CA ALA A 69 6.22 -0.95 -11.21
C ALA A 69 6.46 -2.38 -10.74
N GLY A 70 6.88 -2.56 -9.49
CA GLY A 70 7.20 -3.88 -8.96
C GLY A 70 6.00 -4.64 -8.41
N THR A 71 4.87 -3.99 -8.23
CA THR A 71 3.72 -4.62 -7.60
C THR A 71 2.44 -4.42 -8.40
N PHE A 72 1.81 -3.27 -8.32
CA PHE A 72 0.50 -3.05 -8.96
C PHE A 72 0.57 -3.24 -10.48
N ALA A 73 1.65 -2.83 -11.12
CA ALA A 73 1.77 -3.02 -12.56
C ALA A 73 1.84 -4.51 -12.92
N LYS A 74 2.56 -5.28 -12.10
CA LYS A 74 2.64 -6.72 -12.34
C LYS A 74 1.33 -7.41 -12.07
N LEU A 75 0.65 -7.01 -10.99
CA LEU A 75 -0.67 -7.58 -10.69
C LEU A 75 -1.66 -7.26 -11.80
N GLY A 76 -1.56 -6.06 -12.40
CA GLY A 76 -2.44 -5.69 -13.49
C GLY A 76 -2.28 -6.57 -14.72
N GLN A 77 -1.13 -7.23 -14.86
CA GLN A 77 -0.93 -8.11 -16.01
C GLN A 77 -1.61 -9.47 -15.83
N VAL A 78 -1.92 -9.85 -14.61
CA VAL A 78 -2.52 -11.16 -14.34
C VAL A 78 -3.93 -11.05 -13.77
N LEU A 79 -4.32 -9.87 -13.32
CA LEU A 79 -5.67 -9.60 -12.82
C LEU A 79 -6.32 -8.61 -13.78
N PRO A 80 -7.27 -9.04 -14.62
CA PRO A 80 -7.83 -8.18 -15.66
C PRO A 80 -8.42 -6.86 -15.16
N ASN A 81 -8.97 -6.85 -13.95
CA ASN A 81 -9.54 -5.64 -13.38
C ASN A 81 -8.60 -5.01 -12.34
N GLY A 82 -7.34 -5.44 -12.33
CA GLY A 82 -6.35 -4.88 -11.43
C GLY A 82 -6.47 -5.42 -10.00
N ALA A 83 -5.64 -4.87 -9.13
CA ALA A 83 -5.62 -5.27 -7.72
C ALA A 83 -6.66 -4.46 -6.97
N GLN A 84 -7.86 -5.01 -6.85
CA GLN A 84 -8.96 -4.34 -6.17
C GLN A 84 -8.92 -4.69 -4.70
N LEU A 85 -8.60 -3.71 -3.87
CA LEU A 85 -8.43 -3.89 -2.44
C LEU A 85 -9.48 -3.08 -1.69
N ARG A 86 -10.07 -3.71 -0.68
CA ARG A 86 -11.04 -3.04 0.17
C ARG A 86 -10.54 -3.06 1.60
N ALA A 87 -10.50 -1.89 2.24
CA ALA A 87 -10.13 -1.79 3.64
C ALA A 87 -11.30 -2.25 4.49
N GLU A 88 -11.03 -3.13 5.45
CA GLU A 88 -12.07 -3.70 6.30
C GLU A 88 -11.96 -3.23 7.73
N HIS A 89 -10.75 -3.18 8.27
CA HIS A 89 -10.54 -2.75 9.65
C HIS A 89 -9.40 -1.75 9.68
N LEU A 90 -9.58 -0.69 10.44
CA LEU A 90 -8.59 0.37 10.54
C LEU A 90 -8.37 0.73 12.01
N ILE A 91 -7.10 0.89 12.36
CA ILE A 91 -6.72 1.41 13.67
C ILE A 91 -5.82 2.61 13.38
N VAL A 92 -6.15 3.75 13.96
CA VAL A 92 -5.39 4.98 13.74
C VAL A 92 -4.94 5.52 15.08
N LYS A 93 -3.67 5.87 15.16
CA LYS A 93 -3.11 6.52 16.34
C LYS A 93 -2.02 7.47 15.89
N ASP A 94 -2.18 8.74 16.25
CA ASP A 94 -1.26 9.80 15.86
C ASP A 94 -1.12 9.83 14.34
N ASP A 95 0.07 9.66 13.81
CA ASP A 95 0.30 9.68 12.36
C ASP A 95 0.46 8.29 11.78
N GLN A 96 -0.07 7.30 12.46
CA GLN A 96 0.05 5.91 12.00
C GLN A 96 -1.32 5.29 11.83
N ALA A 97 -1.40 4.38 10.89
CA ALA A 97 -2.61 3.59 10.70
C ALA A 97 -2.24 2.15 10.44
N VAL A 98 -3.05 1.24 11.00
CA VAL A 98 -2.98 -0.18 10.65
C VAL A 98 -4.25 -0.47 9.88
N VAL A 99 -4.10 -0.96 8.66
CA VAL A 99 -5.23 -1.16 7.76
C VAL A 99 -5.24 -2.60 7.31
N GLU A 100 -6.32 -3.31 7.61
CA GLU A 100 -6.51 -4.66 7.09
C GLU A 100 -7.33 -4.56 5.82
N LEU A 101 -6.83 -5.20 4.76
CA LEU A 101 -7.47 -5.13 3.45
C LEU A 101 -7.73 -6.54 2.92
N HIS A 102 -8.63 -6.60 1.98
CA HIS A 102 -9.02 -7.83 1.34
C HIS A 102 -9.13 -7.58 -0.16
N SER A 103 -8.43 -8.38 -0.97
CA SER A 103 -8.62 -8.29 -2.41
C SER A 103 -9.78 -9.20 -2.82
N PHE A 104 -10.43 -8.85 -3.94
CA PHE A 104 -11.56 -9.64 -4.42
C PHE A 104 -11.48 -9.68 -5.94
N ALA A 105 -10.36 -10.17 -6.42
CA ALA A 105 -10.08 -10.20 -7.85
C ALA A 105 -10.13 -11.63 -8.36
N THR A 106 -10.23 -11.76 -9.67
CA THR A 106 -10.16 -13.06 -10.35
C THR A 106 -9.07 -12.96 -11.39
N ALA A 107 -8.15 -13.91 -11.37
CA ALA A 107 -7.02 -13.91 -12.27
C ALA A 107 -7.45 -14.34 -13.68
N LYS A 108 -6.54 -14.14 -14.64
CA LYS A 108 -6.80 -14.49 -16.03
C LYS A 108 -7.20 -15.94 -16.19
N ASN A 109 -6.61 -16.83 -15.40
CA ASN A 109 -6.91 -18.26 -15.52
C ASN A 109 -8.12 -18.68 -14.68
N GLY A 110 -8.85 -17.72 -14.10
CA GLY A 110 -10.01 -18.02 -13.28
C GLY A 110 -9.74 -18.22 -11.80
N MET A 111 -8.46 -18.19 -11.39
CA MET A 111 -8.12 -18.35 -9.98
C MET A 111 -8.66 -17.17 -9.18
N ARG A 112 -9.32 -17.47 -8.05
CA ARG A 112 -9.74 -16.41 -7.14
C ARG A 112 -8.52 -15.88 -6.40
N PHE A 113 -8.38 -14.58 -6.40
CA PHE A 113 -7.30 -13.93 -5.67
C PHE A 113 -7.92 -13.11 -4.54
N ASP A 114 -8.30 -13.80 -3.48
CA ASP A 114 -8.95 -13.22 -2.30
C ASP A 114 -7.92 -13.08 -1.18
N ASN A 115 -6.85 -12.36 -1.46
CA ASN A 115 -5.76 -12.21 -0.51
C ASN A 115 -6.15 -11.32 0.64
N ARG A 116 -5.46 -11.48 1.76
CA ARG A 116 -5.67 -10.67 2.96
C ARG A 116 -4.37 -9.95 3.27
N TYR A 117 -4.50 -8.70 3.69
CA TYR A 117 -3.34 -7.83 3.89
C TYR A 117 -3.45 -7.12 5.22
N CYS A 118 -2.29 -6.80 5.78
CA CYS A 118 -2.21 -5.89 6.91
C CYS A 118 -1.09 -4.90 6.60
N TRP A 119 -1.46 -3.66 6.44
CA TRP A 119 -0.49 -2.60 6.12
C TRP A 119 -0.33 -1.70 7.32
N VAL A 120 0.92 -1.46 7.72
CA VAL A 120 1.26 -0.50 8.77
C VAL A 120 1.75 0.74 8.06
N VAL A 121 1.01 1.84 8.19
CA VAL A 121 1.17 3.02 7.35
C VAL A 121 1.52 4.22 8.21
N TYR A 122 2.47 5.01 7.74
CA TYR A 122 2.90 6.24 8.42
C TYR A 122 2.62 7.44 7.53
N PHE A 123 2.08 8.49 8.13
CA PHE A 123 1.71 9.71 7.42
C PHE A 123 2.59 10.87 7.86
N ARG A 124 2.84 11.79 6.92
CA ARG A 124 3.47 13.07 7.21
C ARG A 124 2.87 14.08 6.25
N ASN A 125 2.36 15.19 6.81
CA ASN A 125 1.72 16.24 6.00
C ASN A 125 0.60 15.68 5.13
N GLY A 126 -0.12 14.71 5.63
CA GLY A 126 -1.25 14.14 4.90
C GLY A 126 -0.88 13.14 3.84
N LEU A 127 0.41 12.84 3.66
CA LEU A 127 0.87 11.88 2.67
C LEU A 127 1.40 10.63 3.36
N ILE A 128 1.24 9.51 2.70
CA ILE A 128 1.80 8.26 3.16
C ILE A 128 3.29 8.26 2.82
N VAL A 129 4.15 8.13 3.84
CA VAL A 129 5.59 8.21 3.66
C VAL A 129 6.30 6.89 3.93
N ARG A 130 5.65 5.96 4.61
CA ARG A 130 6.25 4.66 4.90
C ARG A 130 5.15 3.61 5.05
N VAL A 131 5.38 2.43 4.50
CA VAL A 131 4.45 1.32 4.62
C VAL A 131 5.22 0.03 4.84
N ARG A 132 4.73 -0.79 5.76
CA ARG A 132 5.13 -2.18 5.86
C ARG A 132 3.90 -3.01 5.55
N ALA A 133 3.97 -3.80 4.49
CA ALA A 133 2.82 -4.53 3.99
C ALA A 133 3.01 -6.03 4.21
N TYR A 134 2.10 -6.63 4.95
CA TYR A 134 2.07 -8.07 5.23
C TYR A 134 0.88 -8.67 4.50
N LEU A 135 1.03 -9.88 4.00
CA LEU A 135 -0.01 -10.50 3.19
C LEU A 135 0.20 -12.00 3.12
N ASP A 136 -0.75 -12.68 2.50
CA ASP A 136 -0.62 -14.13 2.30
C ASP A 136 0.34 -14.36 1.14
N SER A 137 1.58 -14.68 1.48
CA SER A 137 2.65 -14.87 0.49
C SER A 137 2.40 -16.06 -0.41
N ALA A 138 1.83 -17.13 0.15
CA ALA A 138 1.60 -18.34 -0.63
C ALA A 138 0.63 -18.08 -1.77
N MET A 139 -0.39 -17.27 -1.50
CA MET A 139 -1.38 -16.98 -2.54
C MET A 139 -0.79 -16.13 -3.66
N VAL A 140 0.10 -15.18 -3.33
CA VAL A 140 0.77 -14.38 -4.35
C VAL A 140 1.67 -15.28 -5.21
N THR A 141 2.42 -16.16 -4.56
CA THR A 141 3.30 -17.07 -5.28
C THR A 141 2.49 -17.94 -6.25
N ARG A 142 1.37 -18.48 -5.76
CA ARG A 142 0.52 -19.32 -6.60
C ARG A 142 -0.08 -18.52 -7.76
N LEU A 143 -0.46 -17.27 -7.51
CA LEU A 143 -1.02 -16.43 -8.56
C LEU A 143 -0.07 -16.33 -9.75
N PHE A 144 1.21 -16.05 -9.49
CA PHE A 144 2.16 -15.86 -10.56
C PHE A 144 2.65 -17.18 -11.13
N GLN A 145 2.58 -18.26 -10.38
CA GLN A 145 2.89 -19.58 -10.93
C GLN A 145 1.82 -20.02 -11.93
N GLU A 146 0.58 -19.73 -11.63
CA GLU A 146 -0.53 -20.14 -12.50
C GLU A 146 -0.82 -19.12 -13.60
N ASN A 147 -0.30 -17.91 -13.47
CA ASN A 147 -0.46 -16.86 -14.47
C ASN A 147 0.88 -16.19 -14.71
N PRO A 148 1.81 -16.91 -15.36
CA PRO A 148 3.17 -16.35 -15.52
C PRO A 148 3.16 -15.12 -16.43
N ILE A 149 4.03 -14.17 -16.10
CA ILE A 149 4.24 -12.99 -16.92
C ILE A 149 5.36 -13.32 -17.88
N PRO A 150 5.15 -13.17 -19.20
CA PRO A 150 6.17 -13.51 -20.17
C PRO A 150 7.48 -12.77 -19.88
N GLY A 151 8.58 -13.50 -19.97
CA GLY A 151 9.89 -12.91 -19.76
C GLY A 151 10.40 -12.99 -18.34
N THR A 152 9.56 -13.40 -17.37
CA THR A 152 9.98 -13.46 -15.98
C THR A 152 10.09 -14.87 -15.46
N GLU A 153 9.30 -15.79 -16.02
CA GLU A 153 9.24 -17.15 -15.48
C GLU A 153 10.53 -17.91 -15.67
N SER A 154 11.37 -17.49 -16.60
CA SER A 154 12.63 -18.16 -16.85
C SER A 154 13.72 -17.74 -15.89
N ARG A 155 13.41 -16.92 -14.93
CA ARG A 155 14.40 -16.36 -14.03
C ARG A 155 14.71 -17.28 -12.87
N ASN A 156 14.19 -18.40 -12.79
CA ASN A 156 14.50 -19.29 -11.69
C ASN A 156 15.94 -19.65 -11.61
#